data_67e22a6456f9b51a5cb27022f728bf44
#
_entry.id   67e22a6456f9b51a5cb27022f728bf44
#
_cell.length_a   1.000
_cell.length_b   1.000
_cell.length_c   1.000
_cell.angle_alpha   90.00
_cell.angle_beta   90.00
_cell.angle_gamma   90.00
#
_symmetry.space_group_name_H-M   'P 1'
#
loop_
_entity.id
_entity.type
_entity.pdbx_description
1 polymer ?
#
loop_
_entity_poly.entity_id
_entity_poly.type
_entity_poly.pdbx_seq_one_letter_code
_entity_poly.pdbx_strand_id
1 'polypeptide(L)'
;MKADTKNSILIIGGGLIGLSIAYEFARNDYTVEVLSKNRNESAGFVAAGMLATHAEGLEDELLVFGQQSQSLIPEWIKNIEYDSGIDCGLKKCGIVVPFKNLKRLKEFPTYKYGKYLNHKNLKKEINGINPSWEHGLLFEQDGQIDNRRRLMRALERACSLHRVKFQEGSDVKELIVEKNKILGAKVLNATGEMRNIFCEKVILCCGSWSKKVLNNLPIFPVKGQ
;
A
#
# COMPACT_ATOMS: atom_id res chain seq x y z
N MET A 1 -23.09 -27.65 10.44
CA MET A 1 -23.64 -26.74 9.43
C MET A 1 -22.44 -26.12 8.70
N LYS A 2 -22.31 -26.27 7.37
CA LYS A 2 -21.34 -25.47 6.59
C LYS A 2 -21.83 -24.03 6.68
N ALA A 3 -21.00 -23.12 7.17
CA ALA A 3 -21.31 -21.70 7.13
C ALA A 3 -21.53 -21.28 5.66
N ASP A 4 -22.55 -20.46 5.42
CA ASP A 4 -22.74 -19.85 4.11
C ASP A 4 -21.53 -18.94 3.85
N THR A 5 -20.65 -19.35 2.94
CA THR A 5 -19.42 -18.63 2.60
C THR A 5 -19.58 -17.79 1.36
N LYS A 6 -20.78 -17.70 0.79
CA LYS A 6 -21.02 -16.93 -0.42
C LYS A 6 -20.66 -15.45 -0.21
N ASN A 7 -19.93 -14.87 -1.14
CA ASN A 7 -19.42 -13.50 -1.10
C ASN A 7 -18.53 -13.20 0.12
N SER A 8 -17.93 -14.21 0.77
CA SER A 8 -17.03 -13.99 1.90
C SER A 8 -15.58 -13.92 1.47
N ILE A 9 -14.89 -12.86 1.89
CA ILE A 9 -13.48 -12.59 1.60
C ILE A 9 -12.69 -12.61 2.90
N LEU A 10 -11.67 -13.45 2.95
CA LEU A 10 -10.70 -13.47 4.04
C LEU A 10 -9.41 -12.81 3.57
N ILE A 11 -9.03 -11.71 4.20
CA ILE A 11 -7.78 -10.99 3.92
C ILE A 11 -6.77 -11.29 5.02
N ILE A 12 -5.62 -11.81 4.64
CA ILE A 12 -4.53 -12.13 5.55
C ILE A 12 -3.48 -11.02 5.46
N GLY A 13 -3.44 -10.17 6.49
CA GLY A 13 -2.57 -9.00 6.57
C GLY A 13 -3.35 -7.68 6.58
N GLY A 14 -3.35 -6.99 7.74
CA GLY A 14 -4.02 -5.70 7.96
C GLY A 14 -3.13 -4.47 7.68
N GLY A 15 -2.18 -4.57 6.75
CA GLY A 15 -1.39 -3.44 6.27
C GLY A 15 -2.14 -2.58 5.25
N LEU A 16 -1.46 -1.57 4.66
CA LEU A 16 -2.05 -0.64 3.71
C LEU A 16 -2.78 -1.36 2.57
N ILE A 17 -2.14 -2.33 1.93
CA ILE A 17 -2.73 -3.07 0.80
C ILE A 17 -3.95 -3.88 1.26
N GLY A 18 -3.85 -4.60 2.39
CA GLY A 18 -4.96 -5.38 2.92
C GLY A 18 -6.17 -4.54 3.28
N LEU A 19 -5.96 -3.39 3.93
CA LEU A 19 -7.03 -2.44 4.26
C LEU A 19 -7.66 -1.81 3.01
N SER A 20 -6.84 -1.46 2.01
CA SER A 20 -7.34 -0.90 0.74
C SER A 20 -8.24 -1.90 0.01
N ILE A 21 -7.84 -3.16 -0.06
CA ILE A 21 -8.63 -4.24 -0.66
C ILE A 21 -9.89 -4.51 0.17
N ALA A 22 -9.76 -4.53 1.50
CA ALA A 22 -10.90 -4.73 2.41
C ALA A 22 -11.97 -3.64 2.21
N TYR A 23 -11.54 -2.39 2.10
CA TYR A 23 -12.42 -1.26 1.85
C TYR A 23 -13.18 -1.42 0.53
N GLU A 24 -12.46 -1.74 -0.56
CA GLU A 24 -13.11 -1.90 -1.87
C GLU A 24 -14.09 -3.07 -1.91
N PHE A 25 -13.79 -4.22 -1.33
CA PHE A 25 -14.74 -5.32 -1.28
C PHE A 25 -15.93 -5.00 -0.38
N ALA A 26 -15.71 -4.42 0.79
CA ALA A 26 -16.77 -4.16 1.75
C ALA A 26 -17.78 -3.12 1.24
N ARG A 27 -17.35 -2.08 0.54
CA ARG A 27 -18.24 -1.09 -0.09
C ARG A 27 -19.01 -1.63 -1.30
N ASN A 28 -18.66 -2.81 -1.78
CA ASN A 28 -19.35 -3.55 -2.84
C ASN A 28 -20.10 -4.78 -2.30
N ASP A 29 -20.57 -4.70 -1.05
CA ASP A 29 -21.46 -5.68 -0.40
C ASP A 29 -20.85 -7.08 -0.18
N TYR A 30 -19.53 -7.20 -0.18
CA TYR A 30 -18.86 -8.43 0.26
C TYR A 30 -18.74 -8.47 1.78
N THR A 31 -18.88 -9.68 2.34
CA THR A 31 -18.55 -9.91 3.74
C THR A 31 -17.03 -10.08 3.88
N VAL A 32 -16.37 -9.11 4.51
CA VAL A 32 -14.91 -9.07 4.61
C VAL A 32 -14.44 -9.29 6.03
N GLU A 33 -13.46 -10.18 6.19
CA GLU A 33 -12.73 -10.38 7.43
C GLU A 33 -11.22 -10.21 7.21
N VAL A 34 -10.59 -9.39 8.05
CA VAL A 34 -9.15 -9.10 8.01
C VAL A 34 -8.47 -9.73 9.21
N LEU A 35 -7.53 -10.62 8.97
CA LEU A 35 -6.69 -11.24 9.99
C LEU A 35 -5.35 -10.52 10.05
N SER A 36 -4.91 -10.17 11.24
CA SER A 36 -3.60 -9.56 11.45
C SER A 36 -2.96 -10.06 12.73
N LYS A 37 -1.69 -10.41 12.66
CA LYS A 37 -0.93 -10.79 13.85
C LYS A 37 -0.58 -9.57 14.70
N ASN A 38 -0.07 -8.53 14.06
CA ASN A 38 0.23 -7.23 14.68
C ASN A 38 0.23 -6.16 13.58
N ARG A 39 -0.85 -5.38 13.48
CA ARG A 39 -0.96 -4.33 12.46
C ARG A 39 0.06 -3.22 12.62
N ASN A 40 0.48 -2.94 13.85
CA ASN A 40 1.46 -1.89 14.12
C ASN A 40 2.84 -2.15 13.50
N GLU A 41 3.13 -3.41 13.16
CA GLU A 41 4.35 -3.80 12.45
C GLU A 41 4.25 -3.64 10.93
N SER A 42 3.09 -3.25 10.40
CA SER A 42 2.93 -3.09 8.95
C SER A 42 3.74 -1.91 8.42
N ALA A 43 4.33 -2.07 7.23
CA ALA A 43 5.13 -1.03 6.57
C ALA A 43 4.35 0.29 6.35
N GLY A 44 3.02 0.24 6.25
CA GLY A 44 2.17 1.40 6.11
C GLY A 44 2.30 2.40 7.27
N PHE A 45 2.60 1.95 8.48
CA PHE A 45 2.76 2.84 9.65
C PHE A 45 4.12 3.54 9.70
N VAL A 46 5.11 3.12 8.91
CA VAL A 46 6.46 3.72 8.87
C VAL A 46 6.78 4.36 7.52
N ALA A 47 6.00 4.08 6.48
CA ALA A 47 6.18 4.64 5.16
C ALA A 47 5.96 6.16 5.15
N ALA A 48 6.82 6.89 4.43
CA ALA A 48 6.75 8.35 4.32
C ALA A 48 5.50 8.85 3.57
N GLY A 49 4.92 7.99 2.71
CA GLY A 49 3.72 8.32 1.95
C GLY A 49 3.99 9.11 0.68
N MET A 50 5.16 8.95 0.07
CA MET A 50 5.44 9.52 -1.25
C MET A 50 4.59 8.85 -2.33
N LEU A 51 4.00 9.67 -3.19
CA LEU A 51 3.30 9.28 -4.41
C LEU A 51 4.19 9.69 -5.58
N ALA A 52 5.17 8.86 -5.90
CA ALA A 52 6.38 9.22 -6.61
C ALA A 52 6.57 8.43 -7.92
N THR A 53 5.50 8.20 -8.66
CA THR A 53 5.52 7.39 -9.90
C THR A 53 6.65 7.80 -10.85
N HIS A 54 6.90 9.11 -10.98
CA HIS A 54 7.93 9.62 -11.87
C HIS A 54 9.26 9.84 -11.14
N ALA A 55 9.24 10.32 -9.91
CA ALA A 55 10.44 10.58 -9.13
C ALA A 55 11.18 9.29 -8.70
N GLU A 56 10.50 8.15 -8.65
CA GLU A 56 11.11 6.82 -8.45
C GLU A 56 11.80 6.28 -9.73
N GLY A 57 11.62 6.94 -10.87
CA GLY A 57 12.20 6.49 -12.13
C GLY A 57 11.63 5.16 -12.62
N LEU A 58 10.34 4.92 -12.44
CA LEU A 58 9.71 3.70 -12.93
C LEU A 58 9.80 3.62 -14.46
N GLU A 59 9.96 2.39 -14.97
CA GLU A 59 10.12 2.12 -16.39
C GLU A 59 9.01 1.19 -16.90
N ASP A 60 8.80 1.19 -18.20
CA ASP A 60 7.94 0.28 -18.94
C ASP A 60 6.54 0.09 -18.31
N GLU A 61 6.14 -1.14 -18.09
CA GLU A 61 4.84 -1.53 -17.56
C GLU A 61 4.60 -1.00 -16.13
N LEU A 62 5.67 -0.88 -15.33
CA LEU A 62 5.57 -0.33 -13.98
C LEU A 62 5.24 1.17 -14.00
N LEU A 63 5.79 1.92 -14.96
CA LEU A 63 5.44 3.33 -15.13
C LEU A 63 3.98 3.49 -15.53
N VAL A 64 3.50 2.71 -16.50
CA VAL A 64 2.10 2.73 -16.93
C VAL A 64 1.17 2.39 -15.77
N PHE A 65 1.47 1.33 -15.04
CA PHE A 65 0.70 0.92 -13.86
C PHE A 65 0.71 2.00 -12.77
N GLY A 66 1.89 2.59 -12.50
CA GLY A 66 2.03 3.67 -11.54
C GLY A 66 1.20 4.91 -11.90
N GLN A 67 1.21 5.30 -13.19
CA GLN A 67 0.42 6.44 -13.70
C GLN A 67 -1.10 6.16 -13.58
N GLN A 68 -1.54 4.96 -13.92
CA GLN A 68 -2.94 4.55 -13.74
C GLN A 68 -3.34 4.59 -12.26
N SER A 69 -2.53 4.01 -11.39
CA SER A 69 -2.76 4.05 -9.94
C SER A 69 -2.84 5.49 -9.43
N GLN A 70 -1.88 6.34 -9.82
CA GLN A 70 -1.84 7.76 -9.41
C GLN A 70 -3.07 8.54 -9.88
N SER A 71 -3.63 8.21 -11.05
CA SER A 71 -4.85 8.87 -11.56
C SER A 71 -6.10 8.54 -10.74
N LEU A 72 -6.15 7.36 -10.11
CA LEU A 72 -7.28 6.92 -9.29
C LEU A 72 -7.23 7.46 -7.85
N ILE A 73 -6.04 7.78 -7.33
CA ILE A 73 -5.83 8.16 -5.94
C ILE A 73 -6.72 9.33 -5.49
N PRO A 74 -6.90 10.45 -6.22
CA PRO A 74 -7.67 11.58 -5.71
C PRO A 74 -9.12 11.24 -5.39
N GLU A 75 -9.79 10.51 -6.26
CA GLU A 75 -11.18 10.10 -6.04
C GLU A 75 -11.28 9.03 -4.95
N TRP A 76 -10.38 8.07 -4.98
CA TRP A 76 -10.32 7.02 -3.97
C TRP A 76 -10.11 7.59 -2.55
N ILE A 77 -9.18 8.53 -2.39
CA ILE A 77 -8.96 9.20 -1.12
C ILE A 77 -10.18 10.01 -0.69
N LYS A 78 -10.83 10.74 -1.62
CA LYS A 78 -12.07 11.47 -1.33
C LYS A 78 -13.17 10.56 -0.76
N ASN A 79 -13.30 9.35 -1.29
CA ASN A 79 -14.27 8.38 -0.79
C ASN A 79 -13.91 7.91 0.63
N ILE A 80 -12.64 7.63 0.90
CA ILE A 80 -12.16 7.23 2.23
C ILE A 80 -12.36 8.38 3.23
N GLU A 81 -12.05 9.60 2.86
CA GLU A 81 -12.25 10.80 3.70
C GLU A 81 -13.73 11.02 3.99
N TYR A 82 -14.61 10.84 3.01
CA TYR A 82 -16.04 10.94 3.19
C TYR A 82 -16.56 9.91 4.18
N ASP A 83 -16.21 8.62 3.97
CA ASP A 83 -16.65 7.54 4.84
C ASP A 83 -16.04 7.66 6.25
N SER A 84 -14.75 7.95 6.35
CA SER A 84 -14.06 7.98 7.64
C SER A 84 -14.23 9.27 8.43
N GLY A 85 -14.49 10.40 7.76
CA GLY A 85 -14.42 11.74 8.33
C GLY A 85 -13.00 12.18 8.70
N ILE A 86 -11.97 11.55 8.13
CA ILE A 86 -10.55 11.85 8.41
C ILE A 86 -9.89 12.35 7.12
N ASP A 87 -9.35 13.57 7.15
CA ASP A 87 -8.52 14.12 6.07
C ASP A 87 -7.20 13.31 5.97
N CYS A 88 -6.96 12.67 4.84
CA CYS A 88 -5.78 11.83 4.60
C CYS A 88 -4.52 12.64 4.26
N GLY A 89 -4.63 13.94 4.12
CA GLY A 89 -3.48 14.82 3.86
C GLY A 89 -2.86 14.64 2.47
N LEU A 90 -3.67 14.29 1.47
CA LEU A 90 -3.21 14.18 0.07
C LEU A 90 -2.76 15.55 -0.44
N LYS A 91 -1.54 15.63 -0.97
CA LYS A 91 -0.97 16.85 -1.53
C LYS A 91 -0.26 16.57 -2.85
N LYS A 92 -0.67 17.30 -3.90
CA LYS A 92 0.08 17.40 -5.16
C LYS A 92 1.12 18.54 -5.01
N CYS A 93 2.23 18.23 -4.35
CA CYS A 93 3.25 19.24 -4.03
C CYS A 93 4.48 19.15 -4.93
N GLY A 94 4.50 18.20 -5.86
CA GLY A 94 5.68 17.88 -6.65
C GLY A 94 6.76 17.16 -5.84
N ILE A 95 7.65 16.49 -6.57
CA ILE A 95 8.87 15.87 -5.99
C ILE A 95 10.06 16.28 -6.80
N VAL A 96 11.13 16.70 -6.12
CA VAL A 96 12.40 17.08 -6.75
C VAL A 96 13.40 15.95 -6.61
N VAL A 97 13.99 15.53 -7.74
CA VAL A 97 15.12 14.60 -7.78
C VAL A 97 16.37 15.35 -8.18
N PRO A 98 17.38 15.49 -7.29
CA PRO A 98 18.61 16.20 -7.59
C PRO A 98 19.65 15.30 -8.29
N PHE A 99 20.51 15.90 -9.13
CA PHE A 99 21.57 15.25 -9.86
C PHE A 99 22.88 16.05 -9.78
N LYS A 100 24.02 15.36 -9.70
CA LYS A 100 25.35 15.99 -9.70
C LYS A 100 25.80 16.44 -11.08
N ASN A 101 25.30 15.81 -12.15
CA ASN A 101 25.68 16.15 -13.51
C ASN A 101 24.53 15.89 -14.50
N LEU A 102 24.60 16.57 -15.65
CA LEU A 102 23.60 16.49 -16.72
C LEU A 102 23.50 15.10 -17.36
N LYS A 103 24.57 14.32 -17.38
CA LYS A 103 24.55 13.00 -17.99
C LYS A 103 23.58 12.08 -17.22
N ARG A 104 23.76 11.97 -15.89
CA ARG A 104 22.86 11.19 -15.04
C ARG A 104 21.42 11.67 -15.05
N LEU A 105 21.24 12.99 -15.14
CA LEU A 105 19.91 13.57 -15.25
C LEU A 105 19.21 13.13 -16.55
N LYS A 106 19.90 13.17 -17.70
CA LYS A 106 19.37 12.76 -19.01
C LYS A 106 19.15 11.24 -19.11
N GLU A 107 19.90 10.45 -18.38
CA GLU A 107 19.78 9.00 -18.28
C GLU A 107 18.67 8.56 -17.30
N PHE A 108 18.05 9.50 -16.57
CA PHE A 108 16.99 9.15 -15.64
C PHE A 108 15.73 8.70 -16.39
N PRO A 109 15.15 7.53 -16.09
CA PRO A 109 14.13 6.89 -16.93
C PRO A 109 12.92 7.79 -17.22
N THR A 110 12.50 8.54 -16.24
CA THR A 110 11.34 9.45 -16.34
C THR A 110 11.72 10.89 -16.68
N TYR A 111 12.96 11.12 -17.15
CA TYR A 111 13.51 12.45 -17.50
C TYR A 111 12.52 13.33 -18.29
N LYS A 112 11.85 12.77 -19.30
CA LYS A 112 10.92 13.50 -20.18
C LYS A 112 9.66 14.03 -19.48
N TYR A 113 9.35 13.55 -18.29
CA TYR A 113 8.20 13.96 -17.50
C TYR A 113 8.55 15.04 -16.46
N GLY A 114 9.84 15.27 -16.20
CA GLY A 114 10.33 16.21 -15.21
C GLY A 114 10.65 17.59 -15.80
N LYS A 115 10.35 18.63 -15.04
CA LYS A 115 10.77 19.99 -15.35
C LYS A 115 12.22 20.20 -14.89
N TYR A 116 13.10 20.57 -15.82
CA TYR A 116 14.50 20.80 -15.50
C TYR A 116 14.68 21.99 -14.54
N LEU A 117 15.49 21.77 -13.52
CA LEU A 117 15.97 22.78 -12.58
C LEU A 117 17.49 22.94 -12.70
N ASN A 118 17.93 24.15 -13.03
CA ASN A 118 19.34 24.51 -12.89
C ASN A 118 19.69 24.71 -11.40
N HIS A 119 20.98 24.84 -11.08
CA HIS A 119 21.46 24.99 -9.70
C HIS A 119 20.73 26.11 -8.90
N LYS A 120 20.48 27.27 -9.54
CA LYS A 120 19.79 28.40 -8.89
C LYS A 120 18.34 28.03 -8.52
N ASN A 121 17.64 27.36 -9.42
CA ASN A 121 16.24 26.96 -9.19
C ASN A 121 16.17 25.79 -8.22
N LEU A 122 17.12 24.84 -8.31
CA LEU A 122 17.18 23.73 -7.37
C LEU A 122 17.39 24.20 -5.92
N LYS A 123 18.23 25.22 -5.71
CA LYS A 123 18.38 25.86 -4.38
C LYS A 123 17.14 26.54 -3.85
N LYS A 124 16.27 27.02 -4.74
CA LYS A 124 14.98 27.62 -4.31
C LYS A 124 13.99 26.55 -3.86
N GLU A 125 13.97 25.40 -4.54
CA GLU A 125 13.09 24.28 -4.20
C GLU A 125 13.57 23.55 -2.94
N ILE A 126 14.89 23.38 -2.77
CA ILE A 126 15.49 22.67 -1.64
C ILE A 126 16.47 23.61 -0.92
N ASN A 127 15.98 24.27 0.13
CA ASN A 127 16.83 25.11 0.95
C ASN A 127 17.91 24.28 1.65
N GLY A 128 19.18 24.75 1.57
CA GLY A 128 20.32 24.06 2.21
C GLY A 128 20.84 22.84 1.46
N ILE A 129 20.41 22.61 0.21
CA ILE A 129 20.96 21.52 -0.61
C ILE A 129 22.49 21.67 -0.77
N ASN A 130 23.22 20.56 -0.68
CA ASN A 130 24.64 20.56 -0.88
C ASN A 130 25.03 21.12 -2.26
N PRO A 131 26.02 22.02 -2.37
CA PRO A 131 26.44 22.64 -3.63
C PRO A 131 26.86 21.66 -4.74
N SER A 132 27.24 20.44 -4.41
CA SER A 132 27.56 19.39 -5.41
C SER A 132 26.37 18.92 -6.25
N TRP A 133 25.14 19.24 -5.84
CA TRP A 133 23.93 18.98 -6.63
C TRP A 133 23.65 20.16 -7.53
N GLU A 134 23.99 20.05 -8.81
CA GLU A 134 23.96 21.15 -9.76
C GLU A 134 22.67 21.21 -10.59
N HIS A 135 21.99 20.08 -10.70
CA HIS A 135 20.82 19.92 -11.56
C HIS A 135 19.69 19.22 -10.81
N GLY A 136 18.45 19.38 -11.27
CA GLY A 136 17.30 18.68 -10.73
C GLY A 136 16.21 18.45 -11.77
N LEU A 137 15.31 17.53 -11.45
CA LEU A 137 14.03 17.34 -12.13
C LEU A 137 12.91 17.54 -11.11
N LEU A 138 11.98 18.43 -11.41
CA LEU A 138 10.75 18.59 -10.64
C LEU A 138 9.63 17.83 -11.36
N PHE A 139 9.04 16.87 -10.67
CA PHE A 139 7.87 16.12 -11.12
C PHE A 139 6.63 16.70 -10.46
N GLU A 140 5.99 17.68 -11.12
CA GLU A 140 4.84 18.44 -10.57
C GLU A 140 3.60 17.57 -10.35
N GLN A 141 3.48 16.45 -11.06
CA GLN A 141 2.39 15.48 -10.95
C GLN A 141 2.52 14.54 -9.74
N ASP A 142 3.72 14.39 -9.21
CA ASP A 142 3.98 13.58 -8.02
C ASP A 142 3.63 14.36 -6.74
N GLY A 143 3.53 13.65 -5.63
CA GLY A 143 3.13 14.28 -4.38
C GLY A 143 3.28 13.37 -3.18
N GLN A 144 2.46 13.62 -2.17
CA GLN A 144 2.49 12.85 -0.93
C GLN A 144 1.11 12.73 -0.28
N ILE A 145 1.01 11.75 0.61
CA ILE A 145 -0.12 11.55 1.49
C ILE A 145 0.38 11.30 2.92
N ASP A 146 -0.36 11.69 3.95
CA ASP A 146 -0.02 11.31 5.33
C ASP A 146 -0.44 9.87 5.61
N ASN A 147 0.40 8.95 5.11
CA ASN A 147 0.13 7.52 5.17
C ASN A 147 0.07 7.00 6.61
N ARG A 148 1.04 7.37 7.43
CA ARG A 148 1.22 6.86 8.78
C ARG A 148 0.10 7.24 9.75
N ARG A 149 -0.25 8.53 9.78
CA ARG A 149 -1.14 9.06 10.83
C ARG A 149 -2.59 9.09 10.39
N ARG A 150 -2.83 9.35 9.12
CA ARG A 150 -4.15 9.68 8.59
C ARG A 150 -4.70 8.59 7.70
N LEU A 151 -4.06 8.23 6.59
CA LEU A 151 -4.59 7.25 5.65
C LEU A 151 -4.87 5.89 6.29
N MET A 152 -3.91 5.34 7.06
CA MET A 152 -4.11 4.04 7.73
C MET A 152 -5.30 4.06 8.69
N ARG A 153 -5.46 5.13 9.46
CA ARG A 153 -6.61 5.29 10.38
C ARG A 153 -7.92 5.54 9.65
N ALA A 154 -7.87 6.32 8.56
CA ALA A 154 -9.02 6.57 7.73
C ALA A 154 -9.54 5.27 7.10
N LEU A 155 -8.65 4.45 6.55
CA LEU A 155 -8.98 3.13 6.01
C LEU A 155 -9.58 2.20 7.07
N GLU A 156 -8.97 2.11 8.25
CA GLU A 156 -9.50 1.30 9.35
C GLU A 156 -10.93 1.72 9.71
N ARG A 157 -11.15 3.04 9.85
CA ARG A 157 -12.47 3.57 10.20
C ARG A 157 -13.48 3.35 9.08
N ALA A 158 -13.11 3.62 7.82
CA ALA A 158 -13.96 3.38 6.66
C ALA A 158 -14.33 1.89 6.54
N CYS A 159 -13.37 0.99 6.68
CA CYS A 159 -13.61 -0.45 6.73
C CYS A 159 -14.59 -0.84 7.84
N SER A 160 -14.43 -0.27 9.03
CA SER A 160 -15.33 -0.54 10.18
C SER A 160 -16.77 -0.09 9.90
N LEU A 161 -16.96 1.06 9.25
CA LEU A 161 -18.27 1.56 8.84
C LEU A 161 -18.94 0.66 7.79
N HIS A 162 -18.14 0.06 6.90
CA HIS A 162 -18.59 -0.96 5.95
C HIS A 162 -18.60 -2.38 6.53
N ARG A 163 -18.61 -2.51 7.88
CA ARG A 163 -18.76 -3.79 8.61
C ARG A 163 -17.66 -4.81 8.37
N VAL A 164 -16.45 -4.38 7.98
CA VAL A 164 -15.29 -5.27 7.94
C VAL A 164 -15.00 -5.78 9.35
N LYS A 165 -14.85 -7.11 9.47
CA LYS A 165 -14.46 -7.75 10.72
C LYS A 165 -12.95 -7.78 10.85
N PHE A 166 -12.42 -7.24 11.95
CA PHE A 166 -11.00 -7.27 12.25
C PHE A 166 -10.69 -8.30 13.33
N GLN A 167 -9.69 -9.13 13.10
CA GLN A 167 -9.18 -10.09 14.07
C GLN A 167 -7.69 -9.85 14.29
N GLU A 168 -7.38 -9.02 15.26
CA GLU A 168 -6.02 -8.74 15.70
C GLU A 168 -5.47 -9.88 16.55
N GLY A 169 -4.14 -10.07 16.57
CA GLY A 169 -3.49 -11.19 17.26
C GLY A 169 -3.70 -12.54 16.57
N SER A 170 -4.15 -12.54 15.32
CA SER A 170 -4.43 -13.74 14.54
C SER A 170 -3.22 -14.15 13.69
N ASP A 171 -2.57 -15.25 14.04
CA ASP A 171 -1.42 -15.79 13.32
C ASP A 171 -1.87 -16.95 12.38
N VAL A 172 -1.93 -16.67 11.09
CA VAL A 172 -2.29 -17.66 10.09
C VAL A 172 -1.15 -18.64 9.90
N LYS A 173 -1.41 -19.92 10.17
CA LYS A 173 -0.42 -21.00 10.11
C LYS A 173 -0.38 -21.67 8.75
N GLU A 174 -1.54 -21.93 8.16
CA GLU A 174 -1.64 -22.57 6.84
C GLU A 174 -2.99 -22.27 6.18
N LEU A 175 -3.04 -22.44 4.87
CA LEU A 175 -4.28 -22.38 4.10
C LEU A 175 -4.96 -23.75 4.13
N ILE A 176 -6.29 -23.77 4.22
CA ILE A 176 -7.09 -24.98 4.11
C ILE A 176 -7.34 -25.23 2.62
N VAL A 177 -6.76 -26.30 2.09
CA VAL A 177 -6.86 -26.66 0.67
C VAL A 177 -7.52 -28.02 0.53
N GLU A 178 -8.54 -28.10 -0.30
CA GLU A 178 -9.20 -29.36 -0.66
C GLU A 178 -9.43 -29.40 -2.17
N LYS A 179 -9.09 -30.51 -2.82
CA LYS A 179 -9.26 -30.71 -4.28
C LYS A 179 -8.76 -29.52 -5.11
N ASN A 180 -7.58 -29.02 -4.75
CA ASN A 180 -6.93 -27.87 -5.41
C ASN A 180 -7.70 -26.54 -5.29
N LYS A 181 -8.59 -26.40 -4.29
CA LYS A 181 -9.31 -25.17 -3.96
C LYS A 181 -8.96 -24.73 -2.55
N ILE A 182 -8.72 -23.43 -2.38
CA ILE A 182 -8.57 -22.83 -1.07
C ILE A 182 -9.96 -22.63 -0.49
N LEU A 183 -10.20 -23.17 0.71
CA LEU A 183 -11.46 -23.08 1.42
C LEU A 183 -11.41 -22.12 2.62
N GLY A 184 -10.21 -21.66 3.00
CA GLY A 184 -10.00 -20.81 4.16
C GLY A 184 -8.60 -20.92 4.74
N ALA A 185 -8.47 -20.66 6.03
CA ALA A 185 -7.20 -20.69 6.74
C ALA A 185 -7.31 -21.31 8.15
N LYS A 186 -6.23 -21.96 8.62
CA LYS A 186 -6.03 -22.31 10.02
C LYS A 186 -5.31 -21.20 10.74
N VAL A 187 -5.88 -20.75 11.83
CA VAL A 187 -5.48 -19.53 12.53
C VAL A 187 -5.26 -19.82 13.99
N LEU A 188 -4.13 -19.41 14.51
CA LEU A 188 -3.87 -19.32 15.93
C LEU A 188 -4.34 -17.96 16.42
N ASN A 189 -5.35 -17.91 17.28
CA ASN A 189 -5.87 -16.65 17.82
C ASN A 189 -4.98 -16.09 18.96
N ALA A 190 -5.30 -14.90 19.43
CA ALA A 190 -4.56 -14.22 20.51
C ALA A 190 -4.57 -15.00 21.84
N THR A 191 -5.53 -15.92 22.06
CA THR A 191 -5.61 -16.76 23.25
C THR A 191 -4.84 -18.08 23.13
N GLY A 192 -4.18 -18.33 22.00
CA GLY A 192 -3.42 -19.56 21.75
C GLY A 192 -4.26 -20.73 21.24
N GLU A 193 -5.52 -20.49 20.85
CA GLU A 193 -6.42 -21.51 20.36
C GLU A 193 -6.37 -21.59 18.81
N MET A 194 -6.28 -22.81 18.28
CA MET A 194 -6.34 -23.07 16.84
C MET A 194 -7.78 -23.17 16.36
N ARG A 195 -8.10 -22.42 15.29
CA ARG A 195 -9.41 -22.49 14.66
C ARG A 195 -9.34 -22.48 13.15
N ASN A 196 -10.37 -22.99 12.50
CA ASN A 196 -10.54 -22.93 11.04
C ASN A 196 -11.50 -21.78 10.70
N ILE A 197 -11.10 -20.93 9.75
CA ILE A 197 -11.95 -19.91 9.18
C ILE A 197 -12.19 -20.29 7.73
N PHE A 198 -13.45 -20.49 7.36
CA PHE A 198 -13.86 -20.84 6.00
C PHE A 198 -14.39 -19.61 5.28
N CYS A 199 -14.05 -19.46 3.98
CA CYS A 199 -14.47 -18.36 3.15
C CYS A 199 -14.50 -18.78 1.67
N GLU A 200 -15.10 -17.94 0.84
CA GLU A 200 -15.11 -18.17 -0.62
C GLU A 200 -13.76 -17.87 -1.25
N LYS A 201 -13.13 -16.76 -0.83
CA LYS A 201 -11.83 -16.32 -1.36
C LYS A 201 -10.88 -15.91 -0.25
N VAL A 202 -9.61 -16.22 -0.44
CA VAL A 202 -8.51 -15.75 0.42
C VAL A 202 -7.63 -14.81 -0.37
N ILE A 203 -7.33 -13.65 0.22
CA ILE A 203 -6.40 -12.66 -0.33
C ILE A 203 -5.20 -12.52 0.62
N LEU A 204 -4.00 -12.77 0.10
CA LEU A 204 -2.78 -12.75 0.88
C LEU A 204 -2.10 -11.40 0.76
N CYS A 205 -2.09 -10.63 1.87
CA CYS A 205 -1.53 -9.28 1.97
C CYS A 205 -0.49 -9.15 3.08
N CYS A 206 0.27 -10.23 3.35
CA CYS A 206 1.23 -10.30 4.46
C CYS A 206 2.58 -9.62 4.16
N GLY A 207 2.71 -8.87 3.07
CA GLY A 207 3.97 -8.21 2.71
C GLY A 207 5.14 -9.20 2.67
N SER A 208 6.26 -8.87 3.33
CA SER A 208 7.45 -9.72 3.40
C SER A 208 7.25 -11.07 4.12
N TRP A 209 6.16 -11.22 4.88
CA TRP A 209 5.83 -12.48 5.56
C TRP A 209 4.98 -13.44 4.73
N SER A 210 4.58 -13.07 3.51
CA SER A 210 3.69 -13.91 2.67
C SER A 210 4.24 -15.31 2.42
N LYS A 211 5.56 -15.47 2.30
CA LYS A 211 6.20 -16.80 2.20
C LYS A 211 5.98 -17.71 3.41
N LYS A 212 5.70 -17.17 4.58
CA LYS A 212 5.39 -17.99 5.78
C LYS A 212 4.04 -18.67 5.69
N VAL A 213 3.13 -18.09 4.91
CA VAL A 213 1.78 -18.63 4.69
C VAL A 213 1.74 -19.52 3.44
N LEU A 214 2.50 -19.11 2.40
CA LEU A 214 2.54 -19.83 1.12
C LEU A 214 3.99 -19.85 0.59
N ASN A 215 4.68 -20.98 0.81
CA ASN A 215 6.11 -21.13 0.57
C ASN A 215 6.54 -20.94 -0.90
N ASN A 216 5.65 -21.21 -1.86
CA ASN A 216 5.96 -21.21 -3.30
C ASN A 216 5.90 -19.81 -3.93
N LEU A 217 5.63 -18.76 -3.17
CA LEU A 217 5.58 -17.40 -3.72
C LEU A 217 6.98 -16.91 -4.07
N PRO A 218 7.17 -16.29 -5.25
CA PRO A 218 8.43 -15.69 -5.67
C PRO A 218 8.65 -14.32 -4.98
N ILE A 219 8.54 -14.32 -3.65
CA ILE A 219 8.72 -13.11 -2.83
C ILE A 219 10.07 -13.20 -2.14
N PHE A 220 10.86 -12.15 -2.28
CA PHE A 220 12.13 -11.99 -1.59
C PHE A 220 11.96 -10.94 -0.49
N PRO A 221 12.47 -11.20 0.74
CA PRO A 221 12.45 -10.17 1.78
C PRO A 221 13.35 -9.02 1.36
N VAL A 222 12.82 -7.81 1.42
CA VAL A 222 13.59 -6.58 1.23
C VAL A 222 14.06 -6.11 2.62
N LYS A 223 15.38 -6.02 2.78
CA LYS A 223 15.96 -5.43 3.99
C LYS A 223 15.95 -3.93 3.85
N GLY A 224 15.38 -3.22 4.82
CA GLY A 224 15.55 -1.78 4.92
C GLY A 224 17.03 -1.40 5.08
N GLN A 225 17.44 -0.31 4.46
CA GLN A 225 18.77 0.30 4.61
C GLN A 225 18.74 1.34 5.71
#